data_4ed3ef464e4dc9171e41716caadea061
#
_entry.id   4ed3ef464e4dc9171e41716caadea061
#
_cell.length_a   1.000
_cell.length_b   1.000
_cell.length_c   1.000
_cell.angle_alpha   90.00
_cell.angle_beta   90.00
_cell.angle_gamma   90.00
#
_symmetry.space_group_name_H-M   'P 1'
#
loop_
_entity.id
_entity.type
_entity.pdbx_description
1 polymer ?
#
loop_
_entity_poly.entity_id
_entity_poly.type
_entity_poly.pdbx_seq_one_letter_code
_entity_poly.pdbx_strand_id
1 'polypeptide(L)'
;MTPDGDEKRRTPREPVTLFVEYEGADDLVGDFTDNLSSGGTFVTTNRSLPVGTPVQLVLSFPGLLEPIAIAGTVRWTRGESALGDPGAGIEFVDGTSRDVLAGLVDRIRRRDPRVMARLLRVLVVEDNHHVAQLIQQGLTGATRRDYGGGVTFAFRNAEDGRVALEMLRDEDFDALIIDVYLPVVDGPTVIAVARTELGLAELPIIAVSAGGEAARAAAIAAGANIFLDKPMRLRRVIETMQRLIPL
;
A
#
# COMPACT_ATOMS: atom_id res chain seq x y z
N MET A 1 -0.86 32.07 15.94
CA MET A 1 -1.82 31.37 16.81
C MET A 1 -1.73 29.91 16.42
N THR A 2 -0.84 29.17 17.07
CA THR A 2 -0.56 27.74 16.83
C THR A 2 -1.77 26.92 17.29
N PRO A 3 -2.19 25.90 16.57
CA PRO A 3 -3.29 25.06 17.03
C PRO A 3 -2.82 24.16 18.16
N ASP A 4 -3.37 24.41 19.33
CA ASP A 4 -3.26 23.71 20.59
C ASP A 4 -3.95 22.34 20.51
N GLY A 5 -3.31 21.38 19.87
CA GLY A 5 -3.87 20.02 19.67
C GLY A 5 -3.07 18.89 20.34
N ASP A 6 -1.87 19.16 20.82
CA ASP A 6 -0.94 18.11 21.25
C ASP A 6 -0.94 17.80 22.75
N GLU A 7 -1.55 18.66 23.58
CA GLU A 7 -1.46 18.57 25.04
C GLU A 7 -2.44 17.57 25.72
N LYS A 8 -3.31 16.88 24.95
CA LYS A 8 -4.27 15.92 25.51
C LYS A 8 -4.01 14.44 25.18
N ARG A 9 -2.90 14.12 24.50
CA ARG A 9 -2.62 12.74 24.12
C ARG A 9 -1.88 11.98 25.21
N ARG A 10 -2.54 11.01 25.81
CA ARG A 10 -2.01 10.18 26.91
C ARG A 10 -0.91 9.19 26.48
N THR A 11 -0.76 8.90 25.21
CA THR A 11 0.20 7.92 24.66
C THR A 11 0.88 8.44 23.40
N PRO A 12 2.23 8.36 23.32
CA PRO A 12 2.95 8.70 22.10
C PRO A 12 2.55 7.77 20.96
N ARG A 13 2.50 8.31 19.73
CA ARG A 13 2.23 7.55 18.52
C ARG A 13 3.50 7.26 17.76
N GLU A 14 3.61 6.05 17.22
CA GLU A 14 4.68 5.65 16.34
C GLU A 14 4.20 5.74 14.89
N PRO A 15 4.96 6.34 13.97
CA PRO A 15 4.68 6.29 12.55
C PRO A 15 4.87 4.85 12.10
N VAL A 16 3.78 4.18 11.79
CA VAL A 16 3.80 2.82 11.27
C VAL A 16 2.60 2.61 10.37
N THR A 17 2.86 2.04 9.22
CA THR A 17 1.81 1.68 8.28
C THR A 17 1.46 0.21 8.47
N LEU A 18 0.24 -0.07 8.88
CA LEU A 18 -0.30 -1.41 9.01
C LEU A 18 -1.47 -1.56 8.04
N PHE A 19 -1.64 -2.78 7.55
CA PHE A 19 -2.82 -3.14 6.79
C PHE A 19 -3.99 -3.37 7.76
N VAL A 20 -5.16 -2.79 7.44
CA VAL A 20 -6.37 -2.86 8.25
C VAL A 20 -7.47 -3.51 7.44
N GLU A 21 -7.99 -4.62 7.94
CA GLU A 21 -9.21 -5.27 7.43
C GLU A 21 -10.37 -4.98 8.37
N TYR A 22 -11.59 -4.93 7.84
CA TYR A 22 -12.81 -4.77 8.62
C TYR A 22 -13.58 -6.09 8.65
N GLU A 23 -13.96 -6.52 9.85
CA GLU A 23 -14.79 -7.72 10.01
C GLU A 23 -16.21 -7.46 9.49
N GLY A 24 -16.71 -8.36 8.62
CA GLY A 24 -18.06 -8.29 8.06
C GLY A 24 -18.23 -7.45 6.80
N ALA A 25 -17.14 -7.01 6.17
CA ALA A 25 -17.19 -6.45 4.82
C ALA A 25 -17.08 -7.59 3.80
N ASP A 26 -18.06 -7.72 2.90
CA ASP A 26 -18.07 -8.74 1.83
C ASP A 26 -16.93 -8.54 0.81
N ASP A 27 -16.32 -7.36 0.79
CA ASP A 27 -15.13 -7.05 0.01
C ASP A 27 -13.92 -6.86 0.95
N LEU A 28 -12.84 -7.58 0.70
CA LEU A 28 -11.53 -7.38 1.30
C LEU A 28 -10.94 -6.04 0.84
N VAL A 29 -11.45 -4.96 1.39
CA VAL A 29 -10.89 -3.63 1.15
C VAL A 29 -9.91 -3.34 2.28
N GLY A 30 -8.62 -3.36 1.94
CA GLY A 30 -7.56 -2.99 2.87
C GLY A 30 -7.39 -1.49 2.95
N ASP A 31 -7.46 -0.97 4.14
CA ASP A 31 -7.04 0.40 4.48
C ASP A 31 -5.71 0.36 5.23
N PHE A 32 -5.07 1.50 5.44
CA PHE A 32 -3.76 1.58 6.07
C PHE A 32 -3.78 2.50 7.28
N THR A 33 -2.91 2.23 8.24
CA THR A 33 -2.69 3.14 9.37
C THR A 33 -1.53 4.08 9.07
N ASP A 34 -1.65 5.36 9.41
CA ASP A 34 -0.53 6.31 9.37
C ASP A 34 0.30 6.28 10.66
N ASN A 35 -0.35 5.90 11.76
CA ASN A 35 0.30 5.87 13.06
C ASN A 35 -0.46 4.94 14.02
N LEU A 36 0.28 4.33 14.92
CA LEU A 36 -0.23 3.38 15.88
C LEU A 36 0.21 3.76 17.31
N SER A 37 -0.69 3.59 18.26
CA SER A 37 -0.38 3.62 19.69
C SER A 37 -1.12 2.52 20.41
N SER A 38 -0.79 2.25 21.67
CA SER A 38 -1.55 1.31 22.48
C SER A 38 -3.00 1.74 22.75
N GLY A 39 -3.36 2.99 22.48
CA GLY A 39 -4.69 3.55 22.72
C GLY A 39 -5.53 3.75 21.46
N GLY A 40 -4.94 3.69 20.27
CA GLY A 40 -5.68 3.90 19.03
C GLY A 40 -4.79 4.11 17.82
N THR A 41 -5.45 4.27 16.67
CA THR A 41 -4.80 4.48 15.38
C THR A 41 -5.56 5.50 14.54
N PHE A 42 -4.92 6.04 13.52
CA PHE A 42 -5.58 6.72 12.42
C PHE A 42 -5.57 5.79 11.21
N VAL A 43 -6.73 5.55 10.63
CA VAL A 43 -6.90 4.72 9.44
C VAL A 43 -7.22 5.62 8.26
N THR A 44 -6.36 5.59 7.25
CA THR A 44 -6.60 6.27 5.97
C THR A 44 -7.63 5.48 5.19
N THR A 45 -8.79 6.07 4.93
CA THR A 45 -9.92 5.42 4.26
C THR A 45 -10.84 6.44 3.60
N ASN A 46 -11.39 6.06 2.45
CA ASN A 46 -12.47 6.80 1.79
C ASN A 46 -13.87 6.36 2.25
N ARG A 47 -13.95 5.41 3.19
CA ARG A 47 -15.21 4.93 3.74
C ARG A 47 -15.84 5.96 4.66
N SER A 48 -17.16 6.05 4.61
CA SER A 48 -17.91 6.84 5.59
C SER A 48 -17.97 6.08 6.92
N LEU A 49 -17.17 6.52 7.88
CA LEU A 49 -17.12 5.98 9.24
C LEU A 49 -17.61 7.06 10.23
N PRO A 50 -18.91 7.18 10.51
CA PRO A 50 -19.44 8.21 11.42
C PRO A 50 -18.80 8.12 12.82
N VAL A 51 -18.62 9.28 13.45
CA VAL A 51 -18.13 9.35 14.84
C VAL A 51 -19.07 8.58 15.77
N GLY A 52 -18.50 7.79 16.67
CA GLY A 52 -19.25 6.91 17.59
C GLY A 52 -19.51 5.49 17.04
N THR A 53 -19.21 5.23 15.76
CA THR A 53 -19.38 3.90 15.18
C THR A 53 -18.42 2.90 15.82
N PRO A 54 -18.91 1.76 16.34
CA PRO A 54 -18.06 0.65 16.74
C PRO A 54 -17.50 -0.03 15.49
N VAL A 55 -16.21 -0.38 15.53
CA VAL A 55 -15.50 -1.05 14.43
C VAL A 55 -14.69 -2.21 14.96
N GLN A 56 -14.65 -3.30 14.20
CA GLN A 56 -13.71 -4.39 14.40
C GLN A 56 -12.61 -4.27 13.35
N LEU A 57 -11.39 -4.12 13.80
CA LEU A 57 -10.21 -4.02 12.95
C LEU A 57 -9.40 -5.30 13.06
N VAL A 58 -8.86 -5.75 11.96
CA VAL A 58 -7.86 -6.80 11.90
C VAL A 58 -6.57 -6.17 11.45
N LEU A 59 -5.63 -5.98 12.37
CA LEU A 59 -4.33 -5.38 12.09
C LEU A 59 -3.36 -6.48 11.65
N SER A 60 -2.80 -6.33 10.46
CA SER A 60 -1.83 -7.25 9.90
C SER A 60 -0.58 -6.49 9.47
N PHE A 61 0.58 -7.07 9.70
CA PHE A 61 1.86 -6.57 9.20
C PHE A 61 2.81 -7.76 9.01
N PRO A 62 3.83 -7.61 8.17
CA PRO A 62 4.85 -8.63 7.98
C PRO A 62 5.57 -8.96 9.28
N GLY A 63 5.80 -10.24 9.53
CA GLY A 63 6.41 -10.73 10.77
C GLY A 63 5.41 -10.99 11.91
N LEU A 64 4.13 -10.66 11.75
CA LEU A 64 3.08 -11.11 12.66
C LEU A 64 2.59 -12.50 12.22
N LEU A 65 2.70 -13.48 13.10
CA LEU A 65 2.26 -14.86 12.82
C LEU A 65 0.74 -14.95 12.68
N GLU A 66 0.01 -14.16 13.47
CA GLU A 66 -1.45 -14.08 13.44
C GLU A 66 -1.90 -12.61 13.45
N PRO A 67 -2.87 -12.22 12.59
CA PRO A 67 -3.45 -10.89 12.61
C PRO A 67 -4.06 -10.57 13.99
N ILE A 68 -3.94 -9.32 14.42
CA ILE A 68 -4.51 -8.85 15.69
C ILE A 68 -5.91 -8.30 15.42
N ALA A 69 -6.95 -9.03 15.87
CA ALA A 69 -8.31 -8.50 15.89
C ALA A 69 -8.48 -7.57 17.10
N ILE A 70 -8.91 -6.33 16.87
CA ILE A 70 -9.11 -5.33 17.92
C ILE A 70 -10.39 -4.53 17.70
N ALA A 71 -11.19 -4.43 18.75
CA ALA A 71 -12.38 -3.59 18.76
C ALA A 71 -12.00 -2.12 19.00
N GLY A 72 -12.67 -1.23 18.31
CA GLY A 72 -12.46 0.21 18.46
C GLY A 72 -13.73 1.01 18.25
N THR A 73 -13.63 2.32 18.52
CA THR A 73 -14.71 3.27 18.28
C THR A 73 -14.15 4.46 17.51
N VAL A 74 -14.83 4.86 16.46
CA VAL A 74 -14.49 6.08 15.70
C VAL A 74 -14.66 7.30 16.59
N ARG A 75 -13.60 8.07 16.81
CA ARG A 75 -13.61 9.28 17.67
C ARG A 75 -13.68 10.57 16.87
N TRP A 76 -13.07 10.57 15.71
CA TRP A 76 -13.10 11.73 14.81
C TRP A 76 -12.84 11.27 13.37
N THR A 77 -13.21 12.10 12.41
CA THR A 77 -13.00 11.83 10.98
C THR A 77 -12.31 13.02 10.32
N ARG A 78 -11.55 12.77 9.28
CA ARG A 78 -10.96 13.77 8.41
C ARG A 78 -11.47 13.52 6.99
N GLY A 79 -12.13 14.52 6.39
CA GLY A 79 -12.50 14.51 4.98
C GLY A 79 -11.31 14.82 4.08
N GLU A 80 -11.52 14.78 2.76
CA GLU A 80 -10.54 15.27 1.79
C GLU A 80 -10.18 16.73 2.09
N SER A 81 -8.93 17.00 2.31
CA SER A 81 -8.42 18.35 2.55
C SER A 81 -6.94 18.44 2.13
N ALA A 82 -6.48 19.69 1.88
CA ALA A 82 -5.08 19.97 1.60
C ALA A 82 -4.09 19.60 2.75
N LEU A 83 -4.61 19.13 3.90
CA LEU A 83 -3.84 18.80 5.10
C LEU A 83 -3.59 17.29 5.29
N GLY A 84 -3.91 16.45 4.30
CA GLY A 84 -3.64 15.02 4.31
C GLY A 84 -4.85 14.15 3.92
N ASP A 85 -4.59 12.86 3.75
CA ASP A 85 -5.56 11.87 3.28
C ASP A 85 -6.80 11.78 4.17
N PRO A 86 -7.98 11.49 3.56
CA PRO A 86 -9.21 11.26 4.31
C PRO A 86 -9.06 10.03 5.21
N GLY A 87 -9.79 10.01 6.33
CA GLY A 87 -9.70 8.88 7.24
C GLY A 87 -10.40 9.08 8.57
N ALA A 88 -10.20 8.13 9.47
CA ALA A 88 -10.81 8.11 10.78
C ALA A 88 -9.82 7.82 11.92
N GLY A 89 -9.91 8.58 12.98
CA GLY A 89 -9.24 8.30 14.25
C GLY A 89 -10.05 7.31 15.07
N ILE A 90 -9.47 6.16 15.37
CA ILE A 90 -10.12 5.06 16.08
C ILE A 90 -9.43 4.89 17.44
N GLU A 91 -10.22 4.91 18.49
CA GLU A 91 -9.78 4.57 19.85
C GLU A 91 -10.08 3.09 20.11
N PHE A 92 -9.07 2.36 20.58
CA PHE A 92 -9.21 0.94 20.92
C PHE A 92 -9.95 0.75 22.22
N VAL A 93 -10.82 -0.26 22.24
CA VAL A 93 -11.49 -0.72 23.47
C VAL A 93 -10.51 -1.55 24.29
N ASP A 94 -10.56 -1.41 25.62
CA ASP A 94 -9.72 -2.20 26.53
C ASP A 94 -9.98 -3.71 26.38
N GLY A 95 -8.91 -4.51 26.48
CA GLY A 95 -8.97 -5.97 26.37
C GLY A 95 -7.61 -6.60 26.05
N THR A 96 -7.57 -7.93 26.00
CA THR A 96 -6.35 -8.74 25.76
C THR A 96 -5.63 -8.34 24.48
N SER A 97 -6.37 -8.00 23.42
CA SER A 97 -5.80 -7.56 22.16
C SER A 97 -5.00 -6.25 22.28
N ARG A 98 -5.39 -5.40 23.22
CA ARG A 98 -4.66 -4.15 23.50
C ARG A 98 -3.30 -4.40 24.16
N ASP A 99 -3.18 -5.42 25.01
CA ASP A 99 -1.90 -5.79 25.63
C ASP A 99 -0.94 -6.38 24.59
N VAL A 100 -1.44 -7.20 23.67
CA VAL A 100 -0.69 -7.71 22.52
C VAL A 100 -0.20 -6.56 21.66
N LEU A 101 -1.08 -5.59 21.38
CA LEU A 101 -0.75 -4.40 20.61
C LEU A 101 0.28 -3.50 21.31
N ALA A 102 0.18 -3.35 22.64
CA ALA A 102 1.16 -2.59 23.42
C ALA A 102 2.56 -3.20 23.31
N GLY A 103 2.65 -4.52 23.38
CA GLY A 103 3.91 -5.26 23.15
C GLY A 103 4.46 -5.05 21.74
N LEU A 104 3.58 -5.01 20.74
CA LEU A 104 3.95 -4.70 19.36
C LEU A 104 4.51 -3.28 19.21
N VAL A 105 3.80 -2.27 19.72
CA VAL A 105 4.24 -0.87 19.69
C VAL A 105 5.61 -0.71 20.37
N ASP A 106 5.85 -1.40 21.49
CA ASP A 106 7.16 -1.37 22.16
C ASP A 106 8.27 -2.00 21.29
N ARG A 107 7.99 -3.10 20.58
CA ARG A 107 8.94 -3.70 19.63
C ARG A 107 9.23 -2.77 18.45
N ILE A 108 8.22 -2.08 17.91
CA ILE A 108 8.39 -1.07 16.86
C ILE A 108 9.32 0.06 17.36
N ARG A 109 9.10 0.57 18.56
CA ARG A 109 9.95 1.60 19.20
C ARG A 109 11.41 1.16 19.32
N ARG A 110 11.62 -0.09 19.68
CA ARG A 110 12.96 -0.69 19.79
C ARG A 110 13.60 -1.01 18.46
N ARG A 111 12.89 -0.73 17.33
CA ARG A 111 13.32 -1.07 15.98
C ARG A 111 13.67 -2.57 15.83
N ASP A 112 12.86 -3.44 16.45
CA ASP A 112 13.04 -4.89 16.33
C ASP A 112 12.91 -5.28 14.84
N PRO A 113 13.97 -5.83 14.19
CA PRO A 113 13.94 -6.16 12.76
C PRO A 113 12.85 -7.16 12.39
N ARG A 114 12.36 -7.94 13.38
CA ARG A 114 11.28 -8.93 13.17
C ARG A 114 9.90 -8.28 13.00
N VAL A 115 9.78 -7.01 13.37
CA VAL A 115 8.53 -6.23 13.30
C VAL A 115 8.60 -5.15 12.23
N MET A 116 9.80 -4.67 11.93
CA MET A 116 10.05 -3.63 10.93
C MET A 116 10.12 -4.22 9.53
N ALA A 117 9.04 -4.81 9.06
CA ALA A 117 8.98 -5.21 7.68
C ALA A 117 8.90 -3.97 6.77
N ARG A 118 9.61 -4.05 5.65
CA ARG A 118 9.63 -2.97 4.66
C ARG A 118 8.28 -2.90 3.96
N LEU A 119 7.62 -1.75 4.03
CA LEU A 119 6.46 -1.45 3.21
C LEU A 119 6.93 -1.08 1.80
N LEU A 120 6.45 -1.82 0.80
CA LEU A 120 6.68 -1.51 -0.61
C LEU A 120 5.41 -0.91 -1.22
N ARG A 121 5.48 0.34 -1.63
CA ARG A 121 4.40 1.04 -2.33
C ARG A 121 4.47 0.71 -3.81
N VAL A 122 3.45 0.06 -4.33
CA VAL A 122 3.39 -0.38 -5.72
C VAL A 122 2.25 0.31 -6.43
N LEU A 123 2.58 1.07 -7.49
CA LEU A 123 1.58 1.58 -8.41
C LEU A 123 1.28 0.52 -9.46
N VAL A 124 0.01 0.13 -9.58
CA VAL A 124 -0.49 -0.78 -10.62
C VAL A 124 -1.32 0.04 -11.61
N VAL A 125 -0.88 0.09 -12.86
CA VAL A 125 -1.56 0.82 -13.94
C VAL A 125 -2.13 -0.19 -14.92
N GLU A 126 -3.42 -0.38 -14.85
CA GLU A 126 -4.15 -1.40 -15.59
C GLU A 126 -5.63 -0.96 -15.70
N ASP A 127 -6.16 -0.90 -16.90
CA ASP A 127 -7.54 -0.49 -17.16
C ASP A 127 -8.57 -1.58 -16.79
N ASN A 128 -8.13 -2.84 -16.74
CA ASN A 128 -8.96 -3.95 -16.31
C ASN A 128 -8.82 -4.17 -14.79
N HIS A 129 -9.82 -3.75 -14.05
CA HIS A 129 -9.86 -3.88 -12.59
C HIS A 129 -9.64 -5.31 -12.08
N HIS A 130 -10.15 -6.36 -12.79
CA HIS A 130 -9.92 -7.74 -12.37
C HIS A 130 -8.45 -8.16 -12.52
N VAL A 131 -7.76 -7.66 -13.55
CA VAL A 131 -6.32 -7.92 -13.73
C VAL A 131 -5.52 -7.22 -12.64
N ALA A 132 -5.85 -5.96 -12.34
CA ALA A 132 -5.24 -5.22 -11.25
C ALA A 132 -5.39 -5.94 -9.90
N GLN A 133 -6.60 -6.41 -9.58
CA GLN A 133 -6.87 -7.19 -8.36
C GLN A 133 -6.08 -8.50 -8.31
N LEU A 134 -5.98 -9.23 -9.41
CA LEU A 134 -5.18 -10.47 -9.47
C LEU A 134 -3.71 -10.23 -9.18
N ILE A 135 -3.14 -9.13 -9.69
CA ILE A 135 -1.76 -8.72 -9.40
C ILE A 135 -1.59 -8.48 -7.91
N GLN A 136 -2.47 -7.69 -7.31
CA GLN A 136 -2.43 -7.33 -5.89
C GLN A 136 -2.58 -8.53 -4.97
N GLN A 137 -3.63 -9.33 -5.17
CA GLN A 137 -3.88 -10.53 -4.37
C GLN A 137 -2.70 -11.49 -4.43
N GLY A 138 -2.12 -11.58 -5.59
CA GLY A 138 -0.99 -12.45 -5.79
C GLY A 138 0.28 -11.98 -5.11
N LEU A 139 0.59 -10.70 -5.18
CA LEU A 139 1.73 -10.13 -4.45
C LEU A 139 1.49 -10.21 -2.94
N THR A 140 0.30 -9.91 -2.47
CA THR A 140 -0.08 -10.06 -1.06
C THR A 140 0.06 -11.51 -0.57
N GLY A 141 -0.43 -12.48 -1.37
CA GLY A 141 -0.31 -13.90 -1.04
C GLY A 141 1.13 -14.43 -1.04
N ALA A 142 2.03 -13.79 -1.78
CA ALA A 142 3.45 -14.13 -1.84
C ALA A 142 4.23 -13.65 -0.61
N THR A 143 3.77 -12.61 0.07
CA THR A 143 4.46 -11.98 1.20
C THR A 143 4.90 -12.98 2.26
N ARG A 144 4.05 -13.93 2.60
CA ARG A 144 4.35 -14.97 3.61
C ARG A 144 5.27 -16.08 3.09
N ARG A 145 5.12 -16.49 1.83
CA ARG A 145 5.85 -17.64 1.25
C ARG A 145 7.21 -17.26 0.71
N ASP A 146 7.29 -16.13 0.02
CA ASP A 146 8.43 -15.82 -0.82
C ASP A 146 9.32 -14.71 -0.22
N TYR A 147 8.79 -13.91 0.73
CA TYR A 147 9.53 -12.83 1.42
C TYR A 147 9.75 -13.09 2.92
N GLY A 148 9.41 -14.30 3.41
CA GLY A 148 9.62 -14.65 4.82
C GLY A 148 8.93 -13.72 5.83
N GLY A 149 7.92 -12.96 5.39
CA GLY A 149 7.23 -11.97 6.21
C GLY A 149 7.99 -10.64 6.37
N GLY A 150 9.12 -10.45 5.68
CA GLY A 150 9.93 -9.24 5.77
C GLY A 150 9.44 -8.05 4.93
N VAL A 151 8.35 -8.21 4.17
CA VAL A 151 7.82 -7.19 3.25
C VAL A 151 6.31 -7.14 3.32
N THR A 152 5.75 -5.94 3.23
CA THR A 152 4.32 -5.69 2.98
C THR A 152 4.16 -4.85 1.73
N PHE A 153 3.08 -5.04 0.99
CA PHE A 153 2.75 -4.25 -0.17
C PHE A 153 1.58 -3.32 0.13
N ALA A 154 1.74 -2.05 -0.21
CA ALA A 154 0.66 -1.08 -0.33
C ALA A 154 0.45 -0.81 -1.82
N PHE A 155 -0.79 -0.90 -2.28
CA PHE A 155 -1.12 -0.72 -3.69
C PHE A 155 -1.88 0.56 -3.92
N ARG A 156 -1.50 1.25 -5.01
CA ARG A 156 -2.31 2.30 -5.63
C ARG A 156 -2.65 1.84 -7.04
N ASN A 157 -3.83 2.20 -7.52
CA ASN A 157 -4.31 1.83 -8.85
C ASN A 157 -4.55 3.06 -9.70
N ALA A 158 -4.13 2.99 -10.96
CA ALA A 158 -4.51 3.93 -11.99
C ALA A 158 -5.15 3.17 -13.15
N GLU A 159 -6.28 3.66 -13.66
CA GLU A 159 -7.01 3.04 -14.76
C GLU A 159 -6.54 3.53 -16.14
N ASP A 160 -5.75 4.59 -16.18
CA ASP A 160 -5.17 5.17 -17.39
C ASP A 160 -3.79 5.79 -17.10
N GLY A 161 -3.05 6.05 -18.19
CA GLY A 161 -1.69 6.59 -18.06
C GLY A 161 -1.66 8.04 -17.57
N ARG A 162 -2.71 8.84 -17.74
CA ARG A 162 -2.78 10.21 -17.23
C ARG A 162 -2.88 10.21 -15.71
N VAL A 163 -3.77 9.40 -15.16
CA VAL A 163 -3.91 9.21 -13.71
C VAL A 163 -2.61 8.67 -13.11
N ALA A 164 -1.95 7.73 -13.79
CA ALA A 164 -0.66 7.22 -13.37
C ALA A 164 0.41 8.31 -13.28
N LEU A 165 0.48 9.22 -14.26
CA LEU A 165 1.43 10.34 -14.25
C LEU A 165 1.14 11.36 -13.14
N GLU A 166 -0.13 11.60 -12.82
CA GLU A 166 -0.52 12.45 -11.69
C GLU A 166 -0.04 11.82 -10.38
N MET A 167 -0.32 10.54 -10.15
CA MET A 167 0.13 9.82 -8.96
C MET A 167 1.66 9.78 -8.82
N LEU A 168 2.39 9.54 -9.93
CA LEU A 168 3.85 9.51 -9.92
C LEU A 168 4.50 10.87 -9.63
N ARG A 169 3.77 12.00 -9.82
CA ARG A 169 4.22 13.34 -9.42
C ARG A 169 3.99 13.62 -7.94
N ASP A 170 2.89 13.10 -7.40
CA ASP A 170 2.38 13.49 -6.09
C ASP A 170 2.78 12.51 -4.97
N GLU A 171 3.12 11.27 -5.32
CA GLU A 171 3.42 10.20 -4.38
C GLU A 171 4.71 9.45 -4.74
N ASP A 172 5.42 8.95 -3.71
CA ASP A 172 6.58 8.09 -3.89
C ASP A 172 6.16 6.62 -3.99
N PHE A 173 6.75 5.89 -4.96
CA PHE A 173 6.55 4.47 -5.16
C PHE A 173 7.88 3.71 -5.16
N ASP A 174 7.85 2.46 -4.66
CA ASP A 174 8.98 1.53 -4.69
C ASP A 174 8.99 0.67 -5.96
N ALA A 175 7.85 0.57 -6.67
CA ALA A 175 7.74 -0.10 -7.96
C ALA A 175 6.52 0.38 -8.75
N LEU A 176 6.63 0.25 -10.08
CA LEU A 176 5.54 0.46 -11.04
C LEU A 176 5.29 -0.84 -11.82
N ILE A 177 4.05 -1.31 -11.83
CA ILE A 177 3.57 -2.38 -12.72
C ILE A 177 2.58 -1.75 -13.68
N ILE A 178 2.85 -1.81 -14.99
CA ILE A 178 2.11 -1.04 -15.98
C ILE A 178 1.77 -1.86 -17.24
N ASP A 179 0.52 -1.81 -17.67
CA ASP A 179 0.17 -2.31 -19.01
C ASP A 179 0.74 -1.38 -20.09
N VAL A 180 1.13 -1.98 -21.19
CA VAL A 180 1.59 -1.24 -22.38
C VAL A 180 0.43 -0.55 -23.06
N TYR A 181 -0.72 -1.22 -23.16
CA TYR A 181 -1.90 -0.69 -23.83
C TYR A 181 -2.89 -0.12 -22.82
N LEU A 182 -2.76 1.18 -22.57
CA LEU A 182 -3.64 1.93 -21.69
C LEU A 182 -4.43 2.97 -22.47
N PRO A 183 -5.63 3.32 -22.01
CA PRO A 183 -6.36 4.45 -22.55
C PRO A 183 -5.68 5.78 -22.18
N VAL A 184 -6.02 6.83 -22.93
CA VAL A 184 -5.60 8.23 -22.76
C VAL A 184 -4.11 8.43 -23.00
N VAL A 185 -3.23 7.81 -22.20
CA VAL A 185 -1.76 7.81 -22.36
C VAL A 185 -1.27 6.38 -22.25
N ASP A 186 -0.56 5.90 -23.25
CA ASP A 186 -0.06 4.52 -23.28
C ASP A 186 1.10 4.28 -22.30
N GLY A 187 1.33 3.01 -21.97
CA GLY A 187 2.34 2.61 -21.00
C GLY A 187 3.77 3.08 -21.34
N PRO A 188 4.25 2.90 -22.59
CA PRO A 188 5.57 3.40 -23.00
C PRO A 188 5.74 4.90 -22.80
N THR A 189 4.71 5.70 -23.08
CA THR A 189 4.73 7.15 -22.84
C THR A 189 4.84 7.46 -21.34
N VAL A 190 4.05 6.78 -20.49
CA VAL A 190 4.15 6.94 -19.03
C VAL A 190 5.55 6.59 -18.53
N ILE A 191 6.13 5.47 -19.00
CA ILE A 191 7.49 5.04 -18.64
C ILE A 191 8.53 6.10 -19.04
N ALA A 192 8.45 6.58 -20.29
CA ALA A 192 9.38 7.59 -20.78
C ALA A 192 9.31 8.89 -19.96
N VAL A 193 8.11 9.40 -19.67
CA VAL A 193 7.91 10.59 -18.83
C VAL A 193 8.45 10.36 -17.41
N ALA A 194 8.17 9.20 -16.81
CA ALA A 194 8.71 8.84 -15.49
C ALA A 194 10.24 8.92 -15.45
N ARG A 195 10.91 8.42 -16.51
CA ARG A 195 12.38 8.42 -16.61
C ARG A 195 12.97 9.80 -16.90
N THR A 196 12.38 10.54 -17.87
CA THR A 196 13.01 11.75 -18.42
C THR A 196 12.53 13.05 -17.80
N GLU A 197 11.25 13.12 -17.39
CA GLU A 197 10.66 14.35 -16.86
C GLU A 197 10.51 14.34 -15.34
N LEU A 198 10.13 13.17 -14.75
CA LEU A 198 9.95 13.06 -13.32
C LEU A 198 11.25 12.66 -12.59
N GLY A 199 12.31 12.31 -13.31
CA GLY A 199 13.59 11.95 -12.73
C GLY A 199 13.61 10.62 -11.98
N LEU A 200 12.61 9.76 -12.21
CA LEU A 200 12.48 8.45 -11.52
C LEU A 200 13.36 7.37 -12.16
N ALA A 201 14.68 7.68 -12.30
CA ALA A 201 15.64 6.81 -12.97
C ALA A 201 15.75 5.42 -12.31
N GLU A 202 15.71 5.37 -10.99
CA GLU A 202 15.89 4.14 -10.20
C GLU A 202 14.58 3.41 -9.88
N LEU A 203 13.41 3.98 -10.21
CA LEU A 203 12.13 3.30 -9.96
C LEU A 203 12.06 1.99 -10.75
N PRO A 204 11.91 0.82 -10.10
CA PRO A 204 11.67 -0.44 -10.78
C PRO A 204 10.35 -0.41 -11.56
N ILE A 205 10.43 -0.64 -12.88
CA ILE A 205 9.27 -0.65 -13.78
C ILE A 205 9.14 -2.02 -14.45
N ILE A 206 8.02 -2.67 -14.21
CA ILE A 206 7.60 -3.93 -14.81
C ILE A 206 6.49 -3.62 -15.81
N ALA A 207 6.77 -3.70 -17.10
CA ALA A 207 5.76 -3.59 -18.13
C ALA A 207 5.08 -4.94 -18.36
N VAL A 208 3.78 -4.93 -18.59
CA VAL A 208 2.97 -6.14 -18.80
C VAL A 208 2.12 -5.95 -20.06
N SER A 209 2.04 -6.93 -20.95
CA SER A 209 1.15 -6.82 -22.11
C SER A 209 0.90 -8.17 -22.82
N ALA A 210 -0.17 -8.24 -23.60
CA ALA A 210 -0.43 -9.31 -24.57
C ALA A 210 0.10 -8.99 -25.98
N GLY A 211 0.74 -7.86 -26.19
CA GLY A 211 1.12 -7.33 -27.51
C GLY A 211 2.40 -7.90 -28.12
N GLY A 212 3.00 -8.93 -27.51
CA GLY A 212 4.16 -9.64 -28.04
C GLY A 212 5.41 -8.77 -28.17
N GLU A 213 6.24 -9.05 -29.21
CA GLU A 213 7.56 -8.44 -29.35
C GLU A 213 7.53 -6.92 -29.60
N ALA A 214 6.51 -6.42 -30.30
CA ALA A 214 6.38 -4.97 -30.55
C ALA A 214 6.12 -4.20 -29.23
N ALA A 215 5.23 -4.71 -28.38
CA ALA A 215 4.97 -4.12 -27.08
C ALA A 215 6.19 -4.19 -26.15
N ARG A 216 6.90 -5.31 -26.19
CA ARG A 216 8.17 -5.51 -25.47
C ARG A 216 9.21 -4.49 -25.89
N ALA A 217 9.45 -4.35 -27.19
CA ALA A 217 10.43 -3.40 -27.73
C ALA A 217 10.09 -1.96 -27.33
N ALA A 218 8.83 -1.56 -27.43
CA ALA A 218 8.37 -0.24 -27.05
C ALA A 218 8.59 0.05 -25.55
N ALA A 219 8.18 -0.88 -24.68
CA ALA A 219 8.31 -0.72 -23.24
C ALA A 219 9.79 -0.66 -22.78
N ILE A 220 10.64 -1.54 -23.32
CA ILE A 220 12.08 -1.55 -23.00
C ILE A 220 12.77 -0.29 -23.52
N ALA A 221 12.45 0.14 -24.75
CA ALA A 221 13.00 1.39 -25.31
C ALA A 221 12.59 2.63 -24.49
N ALA A 222 11.39 2.62 -23.90
CA ALA A 222 10.92 3.67 -23.01
C ALA A 222 11.58 3.65 -21.61
N GLY A 223 12.28 2.57 -21.24
CA GLY A 223 13.01 2.46 -19.97
C GLY A 223 12.38 1.51 -18.94
N ALA A 224 11.50 0.58 -19.35
CA ALA A 224 11.06 -0.50 -18.47
C ALA A 224 12.25 -1.41 -18.13
N ASN A 225 12.34 -1.84 -16.87
CA ASN A 225 13.39 -2.76 -16.43
C ASN A 225 13.13 -4.18 -16.92
N ILE A 226 11.87 -4.60 -16.91
CA ILE A 226 11.44 -5.94 -17.34
C ILE A 226 10.10 -5.85 -18.04
N PHE A 227 9.89 -6.78 -18.98
CA PHE A 227 8.63 -6.99 -19.66
C PHE A 227 8.11 -8.40 -19.39
N LEU A 228 6.82 -8.53 -19.10
CA LEU A 228 6.13 -9.79 -18.87
C LEU A 228 4.95 -9.94 -19.84
N ASP A 229 4.87 -11.09 -20.51
CA ASP A 229 3.76 -11.41 -21.41
C ASP A 229 2.50 -11.80 -20.61
N LYS A 230 1.33 -11.29 -21.00
CA LYS A 230 0.02 -11.79 -20.55
C LYS A 230 -0.35 -13.08 -21.33
N PRO A 231 -0.89 -14.14 -20.71
CA PRO A 231 -1.23 -14.25 -19.30
C PRO A 231 0.02 -14.41 -18.41
N MET A 232 0.20 -13.46 -17.51
CA MET A 232 1.36 -13.48 -16.64
C MET A 232 1.23 -14.56 -15.55
N ARG A 233 2.33 -15.25 -15.27
CA ARG A 233 2.41 -16.10 -14.10
C ARG A 233 2.83 -15.24 -12.92
N LEU A 234 1.97 -15.15 -11.92
CA LEU A 234 2.20 -14.36 -10.72
C LEU A 234 3.57 -14.59 -10.09
N ARG A 235 4.03 -15.85 -10.07
CA ARG A 235 5.38 -16.21 -9.60
C ARG A 235 6.48 -15.40 -10.32
N ARG A 236 6.32 -15.12 -11.61
CA ARG A 236 7.29 -14.31 -12.35
C ARG A 236 7.29 -12.86 -11.90
N VAL A 237 6.12 -12.29 -11.58
CA VAL A 237 6.05 -10.93 -11.02
C VAL A 237 6.81 -10.86 -9.70
N ILE A 238 6.59 -11.84 -8.82
CA ILE A 238 7.26 -11.94 -7.52
C ILE A 238 8.78 -12.07 -7.68
N GLU A 239 9.24 -13.02 -8.48
CA GLU A 239 10.67 -13.23 -8.76
C GLU A 239 11.32 -11.97 -9.36
N THR A 240 10.57 -11.24 -10.19
CA THR A 240 11.01 -9.99 -10.79
C THR A 240 11.14 -8.88 -9.76
N MET A 241 10.12 -8.72 -8.90
CA MET A 241 10.16 -7.76 -7.80
C MET A 241 11.35 -8.02 -6.86
N GLN A 242 11.59 -9.27 -6.50
CA GLN A 242 12.74 -9.68 -5.65
C GLN A 242 14.10 -9.33 -6.26
N ARG A 243 14.21 -9.36 -7.58
CA ARG A 243 15.44 -8.99 -8.28
C ARG A 243 15.65 -7.49 -8.39
N LEU A 244 14.58 -6.75 -8.58
CA LEU A 244 14.64 -5.30 -8.82
C LEU A 244 14.69 -4.50 -7.53
N ILE A 245 14.10 -5.02 -6.46
CA ILE A 245 14.04 -4.34 -5.17
C ILE A 245 14.90 -5.15 -4.19
N PRO A 246 16.11 -4.69 -3.86
CA PRO A 246 16.93 -5.34 -2.83
C PRO A 246 16.25 -5.22 -1.48
N LEU A 247 15.98 -6.35 -0.86
CA LEU A 247 15.29 -6.51 0.43
C LEU A 247 16.29 -6.66 1.57
#